data_4b8bdbfc35e60a73f7fc1729d833bb4b
#
_entry.id   4b8bdbfc35e60a73f7fc1729d833bb4b
#
_cell.length_a   1.000
_cell.length_b   1.000
_cell.length_c   1.000
_cell.angle_alpha   90.00
_cell.angle_beta   90.00
_cell.angle_gamma   90.00
#
_symmetry.space_group_name_H-M   'P 1'
#
loop_
_entity.id
_entity.type
_entity.pdbx_description
1 polymer ?
#
loop_
_entity_poly.entity_id
_entity_poly.type
_entity_poly.pdbx_seq_one_letter_code
_entity_poly.pdbx_strand_id
1 'polypeptide(L)'
;MIKVIVNGAKGKMGVAAVNAVGQDSDCELVASLDRDDHLGEVLQRLKPDVVVDLTHPNAVRVNVETILNGNAHAVVGTTGLTPIDLKELDHLAQDKEKCVFVCPNFAIGAVLLMKFAAEASQYLPDVE
;
A
#
# COMPACT_ATOMS: atom_id res chain seq x y z
N MET A 1 16.08 -10.27 5.26
CA MET A 1 14.61 -10.20 5.34
C MET A 1 14.16 -8.75 5.24
N ILE A 2 13.11 -8.49 4.50
CA ILE A 2 12.49 -7.16 4.34
C ILE A 2 11.60 -6.91 5.56
N LYS A 3 11.87 -5.85 6.30
CA LYS A 3 11.06 -5.45 7.47
C LYS A 3 9.80 -4.74 7.02
N VAL A 4 8.66 -5.31 7.32
CA VAL A 4 7.35 -4.85 6.87
C VAL A 4 6.47 -4.41 8.04
N ILE A 5 5.83 -3.26 7.90
CA ILE A 5 4.70 -2.84 8.74
C ILE A 5 3.42 -2.93 7.93
N VAL A 6 2.36 -3.44 8.53
CA VAL A 6 1.00 -3.37 7.98
C VAL A 6 0.21 -2.32 8.76
N ASN A 7 -0.20 -1.25 8.08
CA ASN A 7 -1.04 -0.19 8.63
C ASN A 7 -2.50 -0.38 8.19
N GLY A 8 -3.44 -0.39 9.12
CA GLY A 8 -4.82 -0.81 8.90
C GLY A 8 -5.00 -2.33 9.09
N ALA A 9 -4.22 -2.91 9.98
CA ALA A 9 -4.08 -4.37 10.17
C ALA A 9 -5.36 -5.08 10.62
N LYS A 10 -6.31 -4.38 11.28
CA LYS A 10 -7.58 -4.96 11.74
C LYS A 10 -8.67 -5.02 10.67
N GLY A 11 -8.48 -4.31 9.56
CA GLY A 11 -9.38 -4.38 8.42
C GLY A 11 -9.32 -5.74 7.70
N LYS A 12 -10.33 -6.03 6.86
CA LYS A 12 -10.39 -7.29 6.10
C LYS A 12 -9.12 -7.56 5.28
N MET A 13 -8.65 -6.55 4.54
CA MET A 13 -7.41 -6.65 3.75
C MET A 13 -6.17 -6.64 4.65
N GLY A 14 -6.20 -5.87 5.74
CA GLY A 14 -5.10 -5.81 6.70
C GLY A 14 -4.81 -7.17 7.33
N VAL A 15 -5.83 -7.89 7.78
CA VAL A 15 -5.67 -9.26 8.31
C VAL A 15 -5.05 -10.21 7.28
N ALA A 16 -5.50 -10.13 6.02
CA ALA A 16 -4.93 -10.94 4.95
C ALA A 16 -3.45 -10.59 4.69
N ALA A 17 -3.11 -9.30 4.69
CA ALA A 17 -1.74 -8.82 4.51
C ALA A 17 -0.82 -9.25 5.67
N VAL A 18 -1.28 -9.13 6.91
CA VAL A 18 -0.55 -9.60 8.10
C VAL A 18 -0.22 -11.09 8.00
N ASN A 19 -1.22 -11.92 7.62
CA ASN A 19 -1.01 -13.34 7.45
C ASN A 19 -0.05 -13.66 6.30
N ALA A 20 -0.18 -12.97 5.16
CA ALA A 20 0.68 -13.20 4.01
C ALA A 20 2.14 -12.83 4.31
N VAL A 21 2.39 -11.67 4.90
CA VAL A 21 3.73 -11.22 5.30
C VAL A 21 4.34 -12.16 6.34
N GLY A 22 3.52 -12.60 7.32
CA GLY A 22 3.99 -13.50 8.38
C GLY A 22 4.32 -14.93 7.91
N GLN A 23 3.85 -15.33 6.73
CA GLN A 23 4.14 -16.63 6.12
C GLN A 23 5.28 -16.60 5.10
N ASP A 24 5.69 -15.42 4.68
CA ASP A 24 6.72 -15.23 3.68
C ASP A 24 8.12 -15.28 4.32
N SER A 25 9.00 -16.14 3.81
CA SER A 25 10.35 -16.33 4.33
C SER A 25 11.28 -15.14 4.09
N ASP A 26 10.97 -14.28 3.12
CA ASP A 26 11.79 -13.13 2.75
C ASP A 26 11.36 -11.85 3.49
N CYS A 27 10.22 -11.91 4.19
CA CYS A 27 9.63 -10.81 4.94
C CYS A 27 9.66 -11.04 6.46
N GLU A 28 9.82 -9.96 7.20
CA GLU A 28 9.66 -9.90 8.66
C GLU A 28 8.57 -8.90 9.01
N LEU A 29 7.46 -9.37 9.57
CA LEU A 29 6.41 -8.49 10.09
C LEU A 29 6.87 -7.86 11.41
N VAL A 30 7.28 -6.59 11.37
CA VAL A 30 7.82 -5.88 12.55
C VAL A 30 6.76 -5.15 13.36
N ALA A 31 5.63 -4.81 12.75
CA ALA A 31 4.44 -4.27 13.44
C ALA A 31 3.17 -4.40 12.62
N SER A 32 2.05 -4.44 13.33
CA SER A 32 0.69 -4.37 12.80
C SER A 32 -0.01 -3.20 13.47
N LEU A 33 -0.33 -2.15 12.70
CA LEU A 33 -0.86 -0.90 13.21
C LEU A 33 -2.32 -0.69 12.81
N ASP A 34 -3.02 0.08 13.63
CA ASP A 34 -4.40 0.50 13.35
C ASP A 34 -4.60 1.96 13.78
N ARG A 35 -5.87 2.40 13.80
CA ARG A 35 -6.29 3.81 13.98
C ARG A 35 -5.68 4.48 15.20
N ASP A 36 -5.53 3.75 16.31
CA ASP A 36 -5.07 4.30 17.59
C ASP A 36 -3.53 4.31 17.72
N ASP A 37 -2.83 3.79 16.73
CA ASP A 37 -1.38 3.72 16.72
C ASP A 37 -0.75 4.96 16.06
N HIS A 38 0.39 5.39 16.57
CA HIS A 38 1.14 6.53 16.04
C HIS A 38 2.20 6.08 15.03
N LEU A 39 1.81 6.02 13.74
CA LEU A 39 2.65 5.55 12.65
C LEU A 39 4.06 6.19 12.67
N GLY A 40 4.15 7.50 12.82
CA GLY A 40 5.43 8.22 12.79
C GLY A 40 6.40 7.78 13.89
N GLU A 41 5.91 7.54 15.11
CA GLU A 41 6.74 7.06 16.24
C GLU A 41 7.24 5.63 16.00
N VAL A 42 6.36 4.78 15.46
CA VAL A 42 6.70 3.38 15.16
C VAL A 42 7.75 3.31 14.05
N LEU A 43 7.64 4.13 13.00
CA LEU A 43 8.63 4.24 11.93
C LEU A 43 10.03 4.60 12.47
N GLN A 44 10.10 5.60 13.35
CA GLN A 44 11.37 6.02 13.95
C GLN A 44 12.02 4.93 14.81
N ARG A 45 11.19 4.17 15.54
CA ARG A 45 11.64 3.12 16.45
C ARG A 45 12.07 1.85 15.72
N LEU A 46 11.26 1.37 14.77
CA LEU A 46 11.44 0.06 14.14
C LEU A 46 12.21 0.13 12.82
N LYS A 47 12.26 1.29 12.18
CA LYS A 47 12.95 1.53 10.90
C LYS A 47 12.65 0.42 9.88
N PRO A 48 11.38 0.26 9.46
CA PRO A 48 10.99 -0.73 8.48
C PRO A 48 11.54 -0.37 7.09
N ASP A 49 11.65 -1.36 6.22
CA ASP A 49 11.97 -1.14 4.82
C ASP A 49 10.72 -0.72 4.04
N VAL A 50 9.58 -1.33 4.37
CA VAL A 50 8.30 -1.16 3.66
C VAL A 50 7.14 -1.02 4.65
N VAL A 51 6.20 -0.14 4.32
CA VAL A 51 4.89 -0.08 4.97
C VAL A 51 3.80 -0.36 3.95
N VAL A 52 2.92 -1.30 4.27
CA VAL A 52 1.70 -1.58 3.50
C VAL A 52 0.55 -0.81 4.14
N ASP A 53 0.00 0.18 3.41
CA ASP A 53 -1.14 0.99 3.88
C ASP A 53 -2.46 0.45 3.33
N LEU A 54 -3.31 -0.02 4.24
CA LEU A 54 -4.64 -0.57 4.00
C LEU A 54 -5.66 0.12 4.93
N THR A 55 -5.60 1.43 5.01
CA THR A 55 -6.37 2.25 5.94
C THR A 55 -7.65 2.83 5.31
N HIS A 56 -7.81 4.11 5.32
CA HIS A 56 -8.99 4.81 4.87
C HIS A 56 -8.64 5.94 3.88
N PRO A 57 -9.49 6.24 2.88
CA PRO A 57 -9.23 7.30 1.89
C PRO A 57 -8.88 8.67 2.47
N ASN A 58 -9.45 9.02 3.64
CA ASN A 58 -9.16 10.29 4.30
C ASN A 58 -7.79 10.34 5.01
N ALA A 59 -7.14 9.20 5.21
CA ALA A 59 -5.87 9.08 5.92
C ALA A 59 -4.69 8.77 4.99
N VAL A 60 -4.95 8.16 3.84
CA VAL A 60 -3.92 7.58 2.97
C VAL A 60 -2.85 8.57 2.56
N ARG A 61 -3.21 9.80 2.19
CA ARG A 61 -2.23 10.80 1.77
C ARG A 61 -1.24 11.13 2.88
N VAL A 62 -1.76 11.43 4.07
CA VAL A 62 -0.94 11.77 5.25
C VAL A 62 -0.10 10.57 5.68
N ASN A 63 -0.66 9.36 5.62
CA ASN A 63 0.08 8.14 5.93
C ASN A 63 1.26 7.95 4.98
N VAL A 64 1.06 8.05 3.66
CA VAL A 64 2.13 7.89 2.67
C VAL A 64 3.22 8.94 2.85
N GLU A 65 2.86 10.19 3.08
CA GLU A 65 3.80 11.26 3.39
C GLU A 65 4.63 10.94 4.65
N THR A 66 3.96 10.45 5.71
CA THR A 66 4.61 10.02 6.96
C THR A 66 5.56 8.86 6.74
N ILE A 67 5.17 7.87 5.93
CA ILE A 67 6.00 6.70 5.55
C ILE A 67 7.29 7.15 4.85
N LEU A 68 7.16 7.99 3.83
CA LEU A 68 8.31 8.50 3.09
C LEU A 68 9.25 9.32 3.96
N ASN A 69 8.71 10.20 4.80
CA ASN A 69 9.49 10.97 5.77
C ASN A 69 10.13 10.09 6.85
N GLY A 70 9.53 8.95 7.16
CA GLY A 70 10.09 7.91 8.02
C GLY A 70 11.14 7.02 7.34
N ASN A 71 11.53 7.35 6.11
CA ASN A 71 12.56 6.66 5.32
C ASN A 71 12.19 5.20 4.93
N ALA A 72 10.91 4.91 4.71
CA ALA A 72 10.40 3.62 4.26
C ALA A 72 9.74 3.74 2.89
N HIS A 73 9.66 2.62 2.15
CA HIS A 73 8.86 2.51 0.94
C HIS A 73 7.38 2.33 1.29
N ALA A 74 6.49 2.82 0.45
CA ALA A 74 5.04 2.69 0.66
C ALA A 74 4.40 1.77 -0.39
N VAL A 75 3.66 0.77 0.06
CA VAL A 75 2.76 -0.05 -0.76
C VAL A 75 1.33 0.31 -0.36
N VAL A 76 0.59 0.92 -1.27
CA VAL A 76 -0.71 1.53 -0.97
C VAL A 76 -1.82 0.73 -1.63
N GLY A 77 -2.67 0.13 -0.81
CA GLY A 77 -3.92 -0.51 -1.24
C GLY A 77 -5.15 0.31 -0.88
N THR A 78 -4.98 1.40 -0.17
CA THR A 78 -6.05 2.35 0.16
C THR A 78 -6.37 3.21 -1.06
N THR A 79 -7.66 3.37 -1.37
CA THR A 79 -8.13 4.30 -2.40
C THR A 79 -8.16 5.74 -1.87
N GLY A 80 -8.32 6.71 -2.76
CA GLY A 80 -8.57 8.12 -2.39
C GLY A 80 -7.44 9.09 -2.73
N LEU A 81 -6.29 8.61 -3.23
CA LEU A 81 -5.25 9.49 -3.77
C LEU A 81 -5.71 10.10 -5.10
N THR A 82 -5.68 11.42 -5.18
CA THR A 82 -5.95 12.16 -6.41
C THR A 82 -4.73 12.19 -7.33
N PRO A 83 -4.87 12.53 -8.64
CA PRO A 83 -3.72 12.73 -9.53
C PRO A 83 -2.72 13.79 -9.02
N ILE A 84 -3.20 14.80 -8.29
CA ILE A 84 -2.36 15.83 -7.68
C ILE A 84 -1.55 15.22 -6.53
N ASP A 85 -2.22 14.46 -5.65
CA ASP A 85 -1.55 13.78 -4.53
C ASP A 85 -0.46 12.84 -5.05
N LEU A 86 -0.76 12.06 -6.10
CA LEU A 86 0.20 11.13 -6.71
C LEU A 86 1.44 11.86 -7.22
N LYS A 87 1.27 13.01 -7.86
CA LYS A 87 2.38 13.82 -8.36
C LYS A 87 3.23 14.38 -7.22
N GLU A 88 2.61 14.91 -6.17
CA GLU A 88 3.31 15.45 -5.01
C GLU A 88 4.07 14.36 -4.23
N LEU A 89 3.44 13.21 -4.04
CA LEU A 89 4.06 12.06 -3.38
C LEU A 89 5.19 11.45 -4.21
N ASP A 90 5.08 11.46 -5.53
CA ASP A 90 6.18 11.03 -6.44
C ASP A 90 7.42 11.93 -6.28
N HIS A 91 7.24 13.24 -6.25
CA HIS A 91 8.34 14.17 -5.97
C HIS A 91 8.99 13.92 -4.61
N LEU A 92 8.17 13.75 -3.57
CA LEU A 92 8.68 13.45 -2.23
C LEU A 92 9.43 12.10 -2.20
N ALA A 93 8.91 11.09 -2.89
CA ALA A 93 9.55 9.79 -2.99
C ALA A 93 10.93 9.88 -3.66
N GLN A 94 11.03 10.64 -4.76
CA GLN A 94 12.30 10.89 -5.44
C GLN A 94 13.30 11.61 -4.52
N ASP A 95 12.87 12.66 -3.82
CA ASP A 95 13.73 13.40 -2.88
C ASP A 95 14.24 12.52 -1.73
N LYS A 96 13.46 11.52 -1.33
CA LYS A 96 13.82 10.56 -0.27
C LYS A 96 14.51 9.30 -0.76
N GLU A 97 14.69 9.15 -2.07
CA GLU A 97 15.19 7.92 -2.70
C GLU A 97 14.35 6.68 -2.29
N LYS A 98 13.02 6.88 -2.24
CA LYS A 98 12.03 5.85 -1.91
C LYS A 98 11.04 5.64 -3.06
N CYS A 99 10.22 4.61 -2.94
CA CYS A 99 9.17 4.29 -3.89
C CYS A 99 7.81 4.31 -3.22
N VAL A 100 6.82 4.77 -3.98
CA VAL A 100 5.40 4.58 -3.67
C VAL A 100 4.80 3.69 -4.74
N PHE A 101 4.30 2.53 -4.35
CA PHE A 101 3.56 1.63 -5.22
C PHE A 101 2.09 1.67 -4.85
N VAL A 102 1.26 2.18 -5.76
CA VAL A 102 -0.19 2.25 -5.56
C VAL A 102 -0.85 1.11 -6.33
N CYS A 103 -1.51 0.21 -5.62
CA CYS A 103 -2.25 -0.90 -6.20
C CYS A 103 -3.76 -0.69 -5.97
N PRO A 104 -4.53 -0.41 -7.02
CA PRO A 104 -5.96 -0.13 -6.88
C PRO A 104 -6.78 -1.36 -6.47
N ASN A 105 -6.23 -2.57 -6.66
CA ASN A 105 -6.92 -3.82 -6.34
C ASN A 105 -5.93 -4.88 -5.85
N PHE A 106 -6.13 -5.34 -4.62
CA PHE A 106 -5.46 -6.52 -4.05
C PHE A 106 -6.32 -7.79 -4.16
N ALA A 107 -7.59 -7.68 -4.55
CA ALA A 107 -8.47 -8.83 -4.72
C ALA A 107 -8.18 -9.52 -6.05
N ILE A 108 -7.75 -10.78 -5.99
CA ILE A 108 -7.43 -11.58 -7.20
C ILE A 108 -8.59 -11.65 -8.19
N GLY A 109 -9.82 -11.72 -7.69
CA GLY A 109 -11.02 -11.72 -8.54
C GLY A 109 -11.20 -10.45 -9.36
N ALA A 110 -10.91 -9.28 -8.77
CA ALA A 110 -10.96 -8.00 -9.48
C ALA A 110 -9.85 -7.91 -10.53
N VAL A 111 -8.64 -8.34 -10.21
CA VAL A 111 -7.52 -8.38 -11.17
C VAL A 111 -7.81 -9.31 -12.35
N LEU A 112 -8.37 -10.50 -12.08
CA LEU A 112 -8.78 -11.44 -13.13
C LEU A 112 -9.90 -10.88 -14.00
N LEU A 113 -10.89 -10.22 -13.42
CA LEU A 113 -11.96 -9.56 -14.16
C LEU A 113 -11.41 -8.48 -15.11
N MET A 114 -10.51 -7.65 -14.64
CA MET A 114 -9.84 -6.64 -15.47
C MET A 114 -9.06 -7.28 -16.63
N LYS A 115 -8.32 -8.36 -16.34
CA LYS A 115 -7.56 -9.10 -17.35
C LYS A 115 -8.48 -9.71 -18.41
N PHE A 116 -9.55 -10.39 -17.99
CA PHE A 116 -10.49 -11.02 -18.91
C PHE A 116 -11.28 -9.99 -19.72
N ALA A 117 -11.66 -8.86 -19.12
CA ALA A 117 -12.30 -7.78 -19.85
C ALA A 117 -11.39 -7.18 -20.93
N ALA A 118 -10.12 -6.95 -20.61
CA ALA A 118 -9.13 -6.46 -21.56
C ALA A 118 -8.89 -7.45 -22.70
N GLU A 119 -8.87 -8.74 -22.43
CA GLU A 119 -8.75 -9.79 -23.45
C GLU A 119 -10.01 -9.85 -24.32
N ALA A 120 -11.21 -9.88 -23.73
CA ALA A 120 -12.47 -9.91 -24.45
C ALA A 120 -12.66 -8.69 -25.36
N SER A 121 -12.21 -7.49 -24.96
CA SER A 121 -12.34 -6.27 -25.75
C SER A 121 -11.62 -6.33 -27.11
N GLN A 122 -10.62 -7.20 -27.26
CA GLN A 122 -9.93 -7.41 -28.52
C GLN A 122 -10.80 -8.12 -29.57
N TYR A 123 -11.78 -8.88 -29.11
CA TYR A 123 -12.72 -9.65 -29.97
C TYR A 123 -14.08 -8.96 -30.12
N LEU A 124 -14.39 -8.03 -29.23
CA LEU A 124 -15.67 -7.33 -29.14
C LEU A 124 -15.44 -5.81 -29.10
N PRO A 125 -14.98 -5.19 -30.20
CA PRO A 125 -14.56 -3.78 -30.21
C PRO A 125 -15.72 -2.79 -29.99
N ASP A 126 -16.96 -3.21 -30.24
CA ASP A 126 -18.17 -2.37 -30.15
C ASP A 126 -18.95 -2.56 -28.83
N VAL A 127 -18.37 -3.20 -27.83
CA VAL A 127 -19.00 -3.41 -26.53
C VAL A 127 -18.66 -2.26 -25.59
N GLU A 128 -19.68 -1.55 -25.13
CA GLU A 128 -19.61 -0.53 -24.08
C GLU A 128 -19.59 -1.15 -22.67
#